data_5a1026f089e3d90bc186d10cc12e1f39
#
_entry.id   5a1026f089e3d90bc186d10cc12e1f39
#
_cell.length_a   1.000
_cell.length_b   1.000
_cell.length_c   1.000
_cell.angle_alpha   90.00
_cell.angle_beta   90.00
_cell.angle_gamma   90.00
#
_symmetry.space_group_name_H-M   'P 1'
#
loop_
_entity.id
_entity.type
_entity.pdbx_description
1 polymer ?
#
loop_
_entity_poly.entity_id
_entity_poly.type
_entity_poly.pdbx_seq_one_letter_code
_entity_poly.pdbx_strand_id
1 'polypeptide(L)'
;MHELPLVFFTVLGQSAAGLYLLAYASRKLGMLSENQLRHTNIAAFVIMIIALVIGGLHVGQPLRFFNMLLGVGRSPMSNEALLSGIFVAFGAATLLFTLLIKNKVLSELCNIATVIFGLAFVWSIPQVYNIATVANWFTVFTTLQMWMTLLVAGGALAILFGSQRLGAMAFLIGSIIIFATRAAYVSFLGETGPEISAEQAGFWSFQLVVLAVMLFVYPALLYRGRNSSVLLGLCALAVILAELSGRIAFYNLWQITM
;
A
#
# COMPACT_ATOMS: atom_id res chain seq x y z
N MET A 1 -1.11 7.03 20.74
CA MET A 1 -0.85 6.60 19.36
C MET A 1 -0.01 5.32 19.35
N HIS A 2 -0.57 4.23 19.88
CA HIS A 2 0.15 2.93 19.94
C HIS A 2 0.18 2.21 18.58
N GLU A 3 -0.67 2.61 17.62
CA GLU A 3 -0.88 1.92 16.34
C GLU A 3 -0.02 2.45 15.18
N LEU A 4 0.84 3.46 15.41
CA LEU A 4 1.68 4.03 14.34
C LEU A 4 2.51 2.98 13.57
N PRO A 5 3.12 1.96 14.21
CA PRO A 5 3.84 0.94 13.46
C PRO A 5 2.96 0.19 12.45
N LEU A 6 1.70 -0.08 12.79
CA LEU A 6 0.74 -0.73 11.88
C LEU A 6 0.30 0.20 10.75
N VAL A 7 0.16 1.51 11.02
CA VAL A 7 -0.10 2.52 9.99
C VAL A 7 0.99 2.48 8.92
N PHE A 8 2.25 2.54 9.31
CA PHE A 8 3.38 2.48 8.38
C PHE A 8 3.47 1.14 7.67
N PHE A 9 3.33 0.03 8.40
CA PHE A 9 3.39 -1.31 7.84
C PHE A 9 2.35 -1.49 6.71
N THR A 10 1.10 -1.14 6.97
CA THR A 10 0.03 -1.33 5.98
C THR A 10 0.18 -0.40 4.78
N VAL A 11 0.48 0.89 4.98
CA VAL A 11 0.64 1.83 3.87
C VAL A 11 1.85 1.50 3.03
N LEU A 12 3.03 1.30 3.62
CA LEU A 12 4.25 1.01 2.88
C LEU A 12 4.20 -0.37 2.22
N GLY A 13 3.66 -1.38 2.90
CA GLY A 13 3.50 -2.72 2.33
C GLY A 13 2.58 -2.74 1.11
N GLN A 14 1.44 -2.06 1.18
CA GLN A 14 0.51 -1.90 0.05
C GLN A 14 1.14 -1.08 -1.09
N SER A 15 1.91 -0.04 -0.75
CA SER A 15 2.64 0.77 -1.74
C SER A 15 3.70 -0.06 -2.48
N ALA A 16 4.42 -0.91 -1.76
CA ALA A 16 5.41 -1.82 -2.35
C ALA A 16 4.74 -2.84 -3.29
N ALA A 17 3.64 -3.45 -2.87
CA ALA A 17 2.88 -4.38 -3.71
C ALA A 17 2.35 -3.71 -4.98
N GLY A 18 1.81 -2.47 -4.85
CA GLY A 18 1.38 -1.65 -5.98
C GLY A 18 2.52 -1.32 -6.93
N LEU A 19 3.69 -0.96 -6.41
CA LEU A 19 4.88 -0.68 -7.20
C LEU A 19 5.34 -1.92 -7.99
N TYR A 20 5.41 -3.10 -7.36
CA TYR A 20 5.73 -4.35 -8.05
C TYR A 20 4.74 -4.65 -9.18
N LEU A 21 3.44 -4.57 -8.90
CA LEU A 21 2.38 -4.82 -9.87
C LEU A 21 2.50 -3.92 -11.10
N LEU A 22 2.57 -2.59 -10.86
CA LEU A 22 2.56 -1.59 -11.93
C LEU A 22 3.87 -1.61 -12.74
N ALA A 23 5.01 -1.86 -12.11
CA ALA A 23 6.28 -2.01 -12.80
C ALA A 23 6.30 -3.26 -13.68
N TYR A 24 5.85 -4.39 -13.14
CA TYR A 24 5.77 -5.64 -13.89
C TYR A 24 4.81 -5.50 -15.09
N ALA A 25 3.62 -4.97 -14.88
CA ALA A 25 2.67 -4.70 -15.95
C ALA A 25 3.23 -3.75 -17.02
N SER A 26 3.89 -2.65 -16.60
CA SER A 26 4.56 -1.71 -17.51
C SER A 26 5.66 -2.40 -18.34
N ARG A 27 6.40 -3.31 -17.74
CA ARG A 27 7.42 -4.10 -18.46
C ARG A 27 6.80 -5.02 -19.51
N LYS A 28 5.70 -5.71 -19.16
CA LYS A 28 4.99 -6.59 -20.10
C LYS A 28 4.37 -5.85 -21.28
N LEU A 29 3.94 -4.61 -21.04
CA LEU A 29 3.41 -3.73 -22.09
C LEU A 29 4.52 -3.00 -22.89
N GLY A 30 5.79 -3.30 -22.66
CA GLY A 30 6.92 -2.66 -23.35
C GLY A 30 7.17 -1.19 -22.97
N MET A 31 6.55 -0.71 -21.89
CA MET A 31 6.67 0.69 -21.42
C MET A 31 7.87 0.89 -20.48
N LEU A 32 8.46 -0.18 -19.97
CA LEU A 32 9.57 -0.13 -19.00
C LEU A 32 10.71 -1.01 -19.48
N SER A 33 11.94 -0.50 -19.43
CA SER A 33 13.14 -1.31 -19.75
C SER A 33 13.46 -2.31 -18.64
N GLU A 34 14.22 -3.35 -18.96
CA GLU A 34 14.65 -4.36 -17.98
C GLU A 34 15.48 -3.74 -16.84
N ASN A 35 16.31 -2.75 -17.17
CA ASN A 35 17.12 -2.05 -16.17
C ASN A 35 16.27 -1.21 -15.22
N GLN A 36 15.24 -0.53 -15.73
CA GLN A 36 14.30 0.22 -14.92
C GLN A 36 13.49 -0.72 -14.02
N LEU A 37 12.99 -1.86 -14.54
CA LEU A 37 12.29 -2.87 -13.73
C LEU A 37 13.17 -3.36 -12.58
N ARG A 38 14.47 -3.61 -12.84
CA ARG A 38 15.41 -4.01 -11.80
C ARG A 38 15.52 -2.99 -10.67
N HIS A 39 15.69 -1.70 -10.98
CA HIS A 39 15.75 -0.64 -9.97
C HIS A 39 14.43 -0.49 -9.21
N THR A 40 13.31 -0.63 -9.91
CA THR A 40 11.98 -0.58 -9.30
C THR A 40 11.76 -1.74 -8.33
N ASN A 41 12.16 -2.96 -8.71
CA ASN A 41 12.07 -4.13 -7.83
C ASN A 41 12.93 -3.98 -6.58
N ILE A 42 14.14 -3.41 -6.71
CA ILE A 42 15.00 -3.09 -5.54
C ILE A 42 14.28 -2.10 -4.63
N ALA A 43 13.75 -1.01 -5.17
CA ALA A 43 13.05 0.00 -4.39
C ALA A 43 11.82 -0.57 -3.68
N ALA A 44 10.98 -1.33 -4.39
CA ALA A 44 9.80 -1.97 -3.83
C ALA A 44 10.16 -2.96 -2.71
N PHE A 45 11.22 -3.75 -2.90
CA PHE A 45 11.73 -4.66 -1.88
C PHE A 45 12.20 -3.91 -0.63
N VAL A 46 12.98 -2.85 -0.80
CA VAL A 46 13.46 -2.01 0.32
C VAL A 46 12.29 -1.40 1.08
N ILE A 47 11.28 -0.85 0.38
CA ILE A 47 10.07 -0.29 1.01
C ILE A 47 9.34 -1.37 1.82
N MET A 48 9.20 -2.58 1.28
CA MET A 48 8.55 -3.68 2.01
C MET A 48 9.35 -4.12 3.23
N ILE A 49 10.69 -4.18 3.16
CA ILE A 49 11.53 -4.47 4.33
C ILE A 49 11.37 -3.39 5.40
N ILE A 50 11.36 -2.11 5.02
CA ILE A 50 11.12 -1.01 5.95
C ILE A 50 9.74 -1.17 6.61
N ALA A 51 8.71 -1.49 5.83
CA ALA A 51 7.37 -1.75 6.34
C ALA A 51 7.37 -2.86 7.40
N LEU A 52 8.01 -4.00 7.13
CA LEU A 52 8.11 -5.12 8.06
C LEU A 52 8.89 -4.79 9.33
N VAL A 53 10.01 -4.07 9.19
CA VAL A 53 10.82 -3.65 10.35
C VAL A 53 10.00 -2.75 11.26
N ILE A 54 9.30 -1.74 10.70
CA ILE A 54 8.47 -0.84 11.48
C ILE A 54 7.29 -1.60 12.12
N GLY A 55 6.59 -2.44 11.34
CA GLY A 55 5.49 -3.28 11.85
C GLY A 55 5.95 -4.23 12.96
N GLY A 56 7.17 -4.76 12.84
CA GLY A 56 7.79 -5.60 13.87
C GLY A 56 8.00 -4.91 15.21
N LEU A 57 8.13 -3.57 15.23
CA LEU A 57 8.24 -2.81 16.48
C LEU A 57 6.97 -2.84 17.34
N HIS A 58 5.83 -3.17 16.72
CA HIS A 58 4.55 -3.34 17.43
C HIS A 58 4.44 -4.69 18.13
N VAL A 59 5.26 -5.66 17.74
CA VAL A 59 5.23 -7.01 18.31
C VAL A 59 5.89 -7.01 19.69
N GLY A 60 5.10 -7.11 20.75
CA GLY A 60 5.60 -7.08 22.13
C GLY A 60 6.59 -8.20 22.50
N GLN A 61 6.55 -9.33 21.77
CA GLN A 61 7.43 -10.49 21.97
C GLN A 61 7.97 -11.02 20.63
N PRO A 62 9.00 -10.38 20.02
CA PRO A 62 9.50 -10.73 18.70
C PRO A 62 9.94 -12.19 18.55
N LEU A 63 10.51 -12.78 19.61
CA LEU A 63 10.96 -14.19 19.60
C LEU A 63 9.79 -15.19 19.50
N ARG A 64 8.56 -14.77 19.81
CA ARG A 64 7.35 -15.59 19.67
C ARG A 64 6.60 -15.36 18.35
N PHE A 65 7.15 -14.56 17.45
CA PHE A 65 6.55 -14.28 16.14
C PHE A 65 6.17 -15.56 15.38
N PHE A 66 7.03 -16.59 15.44
CA PHE A 66 6.73 -17.88 14.80
C PHE A 66 5.48 -18.57 15.33
N ASN A 67 5.05 -18.27 16.56
CA ASN A 67 3.80 -18.81 17.09
C ASN A 67 2.57 -18.27 16.34
N MET A 68 2.66 -17.10 15.70
CA MET A 68 1.59 -16.60 14.83
C MET A 68 1.30 -17.55 13.68
N LEU A 69 2.32 -18.25 13.15
CA LEU A 69 2.13 -19.19 12.05
C LEU A 69 1.28 -20.41 12.42
N LEU A 70 1.15 -20.73 13.72
CA LEU A 70 0.27 -21.80 14.18
C LEU A 70 -1.22 -21.47 13.99
N GLY A 71 -1.56 -20.20 13.82
CA GLY A 71 -2.92 -19.72 13.57
C GLY A 71 -3.29 -19.63 12.08
N VAL A 72 -2.40 -19.98 11.16
CA VAL A 72 -2.65 -19.91 9.71
C VAL A 72 -3.91 -20.72 9.33
N GLY A 73 -4.74 -20.12 8.46
CA GLY A 73 -6.03 -20.67 8.06
C GLY A 73 -7.18 -20.40 9.04
N ARG A 74 -6.89 -19.95 10.28
CA ARG A 74 -7.89 -19.65 11.32
C ARG A 74 -7.89 -18.20 11.76
N SER A 75 -6.73 -17.56 11.80
CA SER A 75 -6.56 -16.18 12.23
C SER A 75 -6.20 -15.28 11.04
N PRO A 76 -6.97 -14.22 10.74
CA PRO A 76 -6.64 -13.24 9.70
C PRO A 76 -5.23 -12.65 9.88
N MET A 77 -4.83 -12.30 11.10
CA MET A 77 -3.51 -11.78 11.41
C MET A 77 -2.39 -12.78 11.08
N SER A 78 -2.62 -14.07 11.34
CA SER A 78 -1.66 -15.14 10.98
C SER A 78 -1.54 -15.32 9.47
N ASN A 79 -2.65 -15.20 8.74
CA ASN A 79 -2.66 -15.25 7.29
C ASN A 79 -1.93 -14.05 6.69
N GLU A 80 -2.13 -12.84 7.24
CA GLU A 80 -1.41 -11.63 6.82
C GLU A 80 0.11 -11.78 7.04
N ALA A 81 0.53 -12.27 8.21
CA ALA A 81 1.93 -12.50 8.53
C ALA A 81 2.57 -13.53 7.58
N LEU A 82 1.88 -14.63 7.27
CA LEU A 82 2.36 -15.62 6.32
C LEU A 82 2.49 -15.04 4.91
N LEU A 83 1.45 -14.36 4.42
CA LEU A 83 1.43 -13.80 3.06
C LEU A 83 2.47 -12.69 2.89
N SER A 84 2.68 -11.85 3.90
CA SER A 84 3.75 -10.86 3.90
C SER A 84 5.14 -11.51 3.83
N GLY A 85 5.36 -12.59 4.59
CA GLY A 85 6.60 -13.36 4.56
C GLY A 85 6.86 -14.00 3.20
N ILE A 86 5.85 -14.62 2.57
CA ILE A 86 5.95 -15.21 1.24
C ILE A 86 6.21 -14.13 0.18
N PHE A 87 5.53 -12.99 0.26
CA PHE A 87 5.75 -11.84 -0.63
C PHE A 87 7.22 -11.40 -0.59
N VAL A 88 7.78 -11.23 0.60
CA VAL A 88 9.19 -10.85 0.79
C VAL A 88 10.14 -11.94 0.27
N ALA A 89 9.85 -13.22 0.54
CA ALA A 89 10.68 -14.31 0.08
C ALA A 89 10.80 -14.36 -1.46
N PHE A 90 9.68 -14.21 -2.18
CA PHE A 90 9.71 -14.13 -3.63
C PHE A 90 10.33 -12.83 -4.15
N GLY A 91 10.15 -11.69 -3.46
CA GLY A 91 10.84 -10.44 -3.75
C GLY A 91 12.36 -10.60 -3.64
N ALA A 92 12.86 -11.21 -2.57
CA ALA A 92 14.27 -11.52 -2.39
C ALA A 92 14.79 -12.50 -3.46
N ALA A 93 14.04 -13.55 -3.78
CA ALA A 93 14.37 -14.50 -4.82
C ALA A 93 14.44 -13.82 -6.20
N THR A 94 13.51 -12.91 -6.51
CA THR A 94 13.53 -12.09 -7.73
C THR A 94 14.84 -11.32 -7.84
N LEU A 95 15.27 -10.66 -6.77
CA LEU A 95 16.54 -9.91 -6.75
C LEU A 95 17.75 -10.84 -6.82
N LEU A 96 17.73 -11.96 -6.11
CA LEU A 96 18.79 -12.97 -6.15
C LEU A 96 19.03 -13.47 -7.58
N PHE A 97 17.95 -13.89 -8.27
CA PHE A 97 18.06 -14.41 -9.63
C PHE A 97 18.36 -13.32 -10.67
N THR A 98 17.94 -12.08 -10.42
CA THR A 98 18.23 -10.96 -11.32
C THR A 98 19.67 -10.46 -11.19
N LEU A 99 20.16 -10.29 -9.95
CA LEU A 99 21.43 -9.60 -9.67
C LEU A 99 22.62 -10.54 -9.57
N LEU A 100 22.47 -11.67 -8.88
CA LEU A 100 23.57 -12.57 -8.54
C LEU A 100 23.65 -13.74 -9.51
N ILE A 101 22.58 -14.52 -9.64
CA ILE A 101 22.57 -15.74 -10.47
C ILE A 101 22.40 -15.40 -11.96
N LYS A 102 21.76 -14.26 -12.26
CA LYS A 102 21.49 -13.77 -13.63
C LYS A 102 20.71 -14.78 -14.49
N ASN A 103 19.79 -15.53 -13.86
CA ASN A 103 18.92 -16.48 -14.53
C ASN A 103 17.57 -15.77 -14.85
N LYS A 104 17.36 -15.47 -16.13
CA LYS A 104 16.18 -14.73 -16.59
C LYS A 104 14.86 -15.47 -16.35
N VAL A 105 14.83 -16.78 -16.54
CA VAL A 105 13.60 -17.59 -16.39
C VAL A 105 13.17 -17.63 -14.92
N LEU A 106 14.12 -17.94 -14.01
CA LEU A 106 13.82 -17.97 -12.58
C LEU A 106 13.48 -16.58 -12.03
N SER A 107 14.17 -15.54 -12.50
CA SER A 107 13.86 -14.15 -12.14
C SER A 107 12.43 -13.78 -12.55
N GLU A 108 12.00 -14.15 -13.74
CA GLU A 108 10.66 -13.88 -14.26
C GLU A 108 9.60 -14.64 -13.46
N LEU A 109 9.78 -15.92 -13.19
CA LEU A 109 8.85 -16.73 -12.39
C LEU A 109 8.72 -16.18 -10.96
N CYS A 110 9.84 -15.82 -10.33
CA CYS A 110 9.83 -15.21 -9.00
C CYS A 110 9.14 -13.84 -9.01
N ASN A 111 9.33 -13.04 -10.07
CA ASN A 111 8.67 -11.73 -10.19
C ASN A 111 7.16 -11.89 -10.31
N ILE A 112 6.67 -12.85 -11.10
CA ILE A 112 5.24 -13.19 -11.18
C ILE A 112 4.73 -13.61 -9.79
N ALA A 113 5.43 -14.50 -9.11
CA ALA A 113 5.06 -14.93 -7.76
C ALA A 113 5.06 -13.76 -6.77
N THR A 114 6.04 -12.85 -6.85
CA THR A 114 6.07 -11.62 -6.04
C THR A 114 4.82 -10.78 -6.24
N VAL A 115 4.36 -10.58 -7.47
CA VAL A 115 3.13 -9.83 -7.76
C VAL A 115 1.90 -10.56 -7.21
N ILE A 116 1.77 -11.87 -7.43
CA ILE A 116 0.63 -12.66 -6.96
C ILE A 116 0.55 -12.63 -5.43
N PHE A 117 1.64 -12.91 -4.74
CA PHE A 117 1.66 -12.92 -3.27
C PHE A 117 1.60 -11.53 -2.67
N GLY A 118 2.10 -10.49 -3.38
CA GLY A 118 1.87 -9.10 -3.02
C GLY A 118 0.39 -8.71 -3.04
N LEU A 119 -0.36 -9.13 -4.07
CA LEU A 119 -1.81 -8.93 -4.12
C LEU A 119 -2.55 -9.74 -3.06
N ALA A 120 -2.13 -10.99 -2.81
CA ALA A 120 -2.69 -11.82 -1.74
C ALA A 120 -2.45 -11.20 -0.35
N PHE A 121 -1.26 -10.63 -0.12
CA PHE A 121 -0.95 -9.87 1.09
C PHE A 121 -1.88 -8.65 1.22
N VAL A 122 -2.03 -7.83 0.17
CA VAL A 122 -2.95 -6.68 0.20
C VAL A 122 -4.39 -7.12 0.49
N TRP A 123 -4.83 -8.24 -0.09
CA TRP A 123 -6.16 -8.82 0.18
C TRP A 123 -6.32 -9.26 1.65
N SER A 124 -5.27 -9.74 2.29
CA SER A 124 -5.35 -10.22 3.69
C SER A 124 -5.46 -9.09 4.71
N ILE A 125 -4.94 -7.90 4.43
CA ILE A 125 -4.92 -6.76 5.35
C ILE A 125 -6.34 -6.39 5.83
N PRO A 126 -7.33 -6.11 4.96
CA PRO A 126 -8.67 -5.74 5.43
C PRO A 126 -9.38 -6.85 6.20
N GLN A 127 -9.00 -8.12 6.03
CA GLN A 127 -9.59 -9.24 6.80
C GLN A 127 -9.27 -9.13 8.29
N VAL A 128 -8.15 -8.52 8.66
CA VAL A 128 -7.76 -8.31 10.06
C VAL A 128 -8.68 -7.29 10.74
N TYR A 129 -9.19 -6.31 9.98
CA TYR A 129 -9.97 -5.19 10.51
C TYR A 129 -11.49 -5.36 10.29
N ASN A 130 -11.92 -6.26 9.43
CA ASN A 130 -13.33 -6.55 9.19
C ASN A 130 -13.89 -7.43 10.32
N ILE A 131 -14.00 -6.89 11.53
CA ILE A 131 -14.47 -7.59 12.74
C ILE A 131 -15.75 -6.92 13.27
N ALA A 132 -16.78 -7.74 13.52
CA ALA A 132 -18.10 -7.24 13.91
C ALA A 132 -18.12 -6.51 15.27
N THR A 133 -17.13 -6.77 16.14
CA THR A 133 -16.99 -6.09 17.44
C THR A 133 -16.54 -4.63 17.34
N VAL A 134 -16.07 -4.19 16.17
CA VAL A 134 -15.71 -2.80 15.90
C VAL A 134 -16.54 -2.31 14.72
N ALA A 135 -17.73 -1.77 15.00
CA ALA A 135 -18.71 -1.38 13.99
C ALA A 135 -18.14 -0.42 12.93
N ASN A 136 -17.29 0.53 13.35
CA ASN A 136 -16.64 1.51 12.45
C ASN A 136 -15.69 0.88 11.43
N TRP A 137 -15.17 -0.31 11.71
CA TRP A 137 -14.29 -1.07 10.81
C TRP A 137 -15.02 -2.13 10.00
N PHE A 138 -16.19 -2.60 10.49
CA PHE A 138 -16.97 -3.65 9.84
C PHE A 138 -17.79 -3.09 8.67
N THR A 139 -17.09 -2.72 7.61
CA THR A 139 -17.69 -2.08 6.42
C THR A 139 -16.90 -2.36 5.16
N VAL A 140 -17.58 -2.32 4.03
CA VAL A 140 -16.94 -2.40 2.69
C VAL A 140 -15.93 -1.28 2.46
N PHE A 141 -16.11 -0.12 3.09
CA PHE A 141 -15.17 1.01 2.97
C PHE A 141 -13.80 0.70 3.56
N THR A 142 -13.71 -0.19 4.56
CA THR A 142 -12.43 -0.68 5.09
C THR A 142 -11.65 -1.40 4.00
N THR A 143 -12.26 -2.36 3.33
CA THR A 143 -11.63 -3.07 2.19
C THR A 143 -11.27 -2.12 1.08
N LEU A 144 -12.18 -1.21 0.73
CA LEU A 144 -11.96 -0.26 -0.36
C LEU A 144 -10.75 0.64 -0.11
N GLN A 145 -10.65 1.27 1.08
CA GLN A 145 -9.52 2.13 1.41
C GLN A 145 -8.18 1.40 1.37
N MET A 146 -8.14 0.15 1.87
CA MET A 146 -6.93 -0.67 1.82
C MET A 146 -6.48 -0.90 0.37
N TRP A 147 -7.40 -1.27 -0.54
CA TRP A 147 -7.07 -1.46 -1.94
C TRP A 147 -6.68 -0.17 -2.67
N MET A 148 -7.31 0.97 -2.30
CA MET A 148 -6.98 2.24 -2.95
C MET A 148 -5.56 2.71 -2.63
N THR A 149 -5.02 2.42 -1.45
CA THR A 149 -3.63 2.72 -1.11
C THR A 149 -2.64 2.02 -2.08
N LEU A 150 -2.91 0.76 -2.49
CA LEU A 150 -2.11 0.08 -3.52
C LEU A 150 -2.07 0.89 -4.83
N LEU A 151 -3.22 1.42 -5.27
CA LEU A 151 -3.32 2.19 -6.52
C LEU A 151 -2.73 3.59 -6.36
N VAL A 152 -3.03 4.28 -5.27
CA VAL A 152 -2.63 5.69 -5.06
C VAL A 152 -1.15 5.80 -4.72
N ALA A 153 -0.70 5.20 -3.62
CA ALA A 153 0.70 5.28 -3.22
C ALA A 153 1.60 4.43 -4.11
N GLY A 154 1.16 3.22 -4.49
CA GLY A 154 1.86 2.39 -5.47
C GLY A 154 1.96 3.06 -6.84
N GLY A 155 0.90 3.76 -7.29
CA GLY A 155 0.87 4.55 -8.52
C GLY A 155 1.85 5.73 -8.50
N ALA A 156 1.88 6.48 -7.39
CA ALA A 156 2.81 7.59 -7.20
C ALA A 156 4.28 7.12 -7.24
N LEU A 157 4.60 6.02 -6.58
CA LEU A 157 5.92 5.39 -6.65
C LEU A 157 6.22 4.88 -8.06
N ALA A 158 5.25 4.27 -8.74
CA ALA A 158 5.44 3.78 -10.11
C ALA A 158 5.77 4.93 -11.09
N ILE A 159 5.15 6.10 -10.94
CA ILE A 159 5.50 7.30 -11.71
C ILE A 159 6.95 7.68 -11.47
N LEU A 160 7.39 7.73 -10.21
CA LEU A 160 8.76 8.06 -9.83
C LEU A 160 9.79 7.11 -10.46
N PHE A 161 9.50 5.81 -10.48
CA PHE A 161 10.40 4.77 -10.99
C PHE A 161 10.25 4.46 -12.49
N GLY A 162 9.53 5.30 -13.24
CA GLY A 162 9.47 5.27 -14.70
C GLY A 162 8.23 4.61 -15.31
N SER A 163 7.37 3.96 -14.53
CA SER A 163 6.07 3.44 -14.99
C SER A 163 5.02 4.54 -15.06
N GLN A 164 5.33 5.63 -15.80
CA GLN A 164 4.56 6.87 -15.76
C GLN A 164 3.09 6.70 -16.16
N ARG A 165 2.82 5.99 -17.28
CA ARG A 165 1.44 5.84 -17.79
C ARG A 165 0.57 5.01 -16.85
N LEU A 166 0.99 3.78 -16.53
CA LEU A 166 0.21 2.92 -15.64
C LEU A 166 0.15 3.46 -14.21
N GLY A 167 1.25 4.06 -13.73
CA GLY A 167 1.27 4.73 -12.44
C GLY A 167 0.29 5.89 -12.36
N ALA A 168 0.25 6.76 -13.39
CA ALA A 168 -0.70 7.86 -13.45
C ALA A 168 -2.17 7.38 -13.54
N MET A 169 -2.44 6.34 -14.33
CA MET A 169 -3.77 5.75 -14.41
C MET A 169 -4.20 5.15 -13.07
N ALA A 170 -3.32 4.39 -12.40
CA ALA A 170 -3.61 3.81 -11.10
C ALA A 170 -3.87 4.90 -10.05
N PHE A 171 -2.99 5.92 -9.99
CA PHE A 171 -3.16 7.06 -9.10
C PHE A 171 -4.48 7.80 -9.34
N LEU A 172 -4.82 8.08 -10.61
CA LEU A 172 -6.07 8.75 -10.99
C LEU A 172 -7.30 7.93 -10.57
N ILE A 173 -7.35 6.64 -10.93
CA ILE A 173 -8.47 5.75 -10.61
C ILE A 173 -8.63 5.64 -9.08
N GLY A 174 -7.56 5.36 -8.35
CA GLY A 174 -7.59 5.23 -6.90
C GLY A 174 -8.05 6.53 -6.22
N SER A 175 -7.53 7.69 -6.66
CA SER A 175 -7.92 8.99 -6.11
C SER A 175 -9.40 9.30 -6.38
N ILE A 176 -9.89 9.08 -7.61
CA ILE A 176 -11.31 9.29 -7.95
C ILE A 176 -12.21 8.42 -7.07
N ILE A 177 -11.87 7.15 -6.87
CA ILE A 177 -12.66 6.25 -6.02
C ILE A 177 -12.67 6.74 -4.56
N ILE A 178 -11.53 7.19 -4.02
CA ILE A 178 -11.46 7.77 -2.66
C ILE A 178 -12.37 8.99 -2.56
N PHE A 179 -12.32 9.92 -3.53
CA PHE A 179 -13.21 11.09 -3.53
C PHE A 179 -14.69 10.71 -3.63
N ALA A 180 -15.04 9.84 -4.57
CA ALA A 180 -16.42 9.43 -4.82
C ALA A 180 -17.07 8.72 -3.62
N THR A 181 -16.27 7.97 -2.85
CA THR A 181 -16.78 7.16 -1.73
C THR A 181 -16.66 7.86 -0.38
N ARG A 182 -15.93 8.97 -0.29
CA ARG A 182 -15.68 9.64 1.01
C ARG A 182 -16.96 10.10 1.70
N ALA A 183 -17.88 10.73 0.98
CA ALA A 183 -19.13 11.21 1.54
C ALA A 183 -19.97 10.05 2.12
N ALA A 184 -20.08 8.95 1.39
CA ALA A 184 -20.82 7.77 1.85
C ALA A 184 -20.14 7.11 3.07
N TYR A 185 -18.80 7.08 3.10
CA TYR A 185 -18.08 6.58 4.26
C TYR A 185 -18.26 7.44 5.50
N VAL A 186 -18.19 8.77 5.37
CA VAL A 186 -18.44 9.70 6.49
C VAL A 186 -19.88 9.60 6.98
N SER A 187 -20.86 9.43 6.08
CA SER A 187 -22.26 9.20 6.45
C SER A 187 -22.43 7.92 7.27
N PHE A 188 -21.83 6.81 6.84
CA PHE A 188 -21.82 5.56 7.59
C PHE A 188 -21.21 5.72 8.98
N LEU A 189 -20.09 6.42 9.11
CA LEU A 189 -19.44 6.67 10.39
C LEU A 189 -20.25 7.63 11.28
N GLY A 190 -21.06 8.52 10.69
CA GLY A 190 -22.01 9.37 11.39
C GLY A 190 -23.12 8.59 12.11
N GLU A 191 -23.41 7.36 11.63
CA GLU A 191 -24.39 6.46 12.28
C GLU A 191 -23.73 5.56 13.33
N THR A 192 -22.47 5.16 13.15
CA THR A 192 -21.80 4.17 14.00
C THR A 192 -20.90 4.78 15.08
N GLY A 193 -20.36 5.98 14.86
CA GLY A 193 -19.45 6.65 15.79
C GLY A 193 -19.24 8.12 15.43
N PRO A 194 -20.27 8.98 15.58
CA PRO A 194 -20.24 10.36 15.09
C PRO A 194 -19.13 11.21 15.71
N GLU A 195 -18.93 11.11 17.02
CA GLU A 195 -17.93 11.91 17.75
C GLU A 195 -16.50 11.56 17.30
N ILE A 196 -16.17 10.26 17.29
CA ILE A 196 -14.85 9.77 16.88
C ILE A 196 -14.58 10.10 15.41
N SER A 197 -15.61 10.00 14.56
CA SER A 197 -15.51 10.36 13.15
C SER A 197 -15.20 11.83 12.95
N ALA A 198 -15.86 12.71 13.70
CA ALA A 198 -15.64 14.16 13.61
C ALA A 198 -14.19 14.54 14.00
N GLU A 199 -13.62 13.90 14.99
CA GLU A 199 -12.22 14.10 15.39
C GLU A 199 -11.21 13.76 14.27
N GLN A 200 -11.55 12.84 13.35
CA GLN A 200 -10.68 12.43 12.26
C GLN A 200 -10.77 13.32 11.02
N ALA A 201 -11.67 14.30 10.99
CA ALA A 201 -11.92 15.15 9.82
C ALA A 201 -10.66 15.87 9.31
N GLY A 202 -9.76 16.29 10.22
CA GLY A 202 -8.49 16.93 9.86
C GLY A 202 -7.56 16.01 9.06
N PHE A 203 -7.42 14.75 9.46
CA PHE A 203 -6.59 13.77 8.77
C PHE A 203 -7.13 13.44 7.36
N TRP A 204 -8.45 13.26 7.23
CA TRP A 204 -9.08 13.01 5.94
C TRP A 204 -9.01 14.24 5.03
N SER A 205 -9.22 15.44 5.59
CA SER A 205 -9.11 16.69 4.81
C SER A 205 -7.70 16.86 4.25
N PHE A 206 -6.67 16.60 5.04
CA PHE A 206 -5.29 16.61 4.58
C PHE A 206 -5.06 15.60 3.44
N GLN A 207 -5.52 14.35 3.60
CA GLN A 207 -5.43 13.33 2.55
C GLN A 207 -6.08 13.82 1.26
N LEU A 208 -7.32 14.28 1.32
CA LEU A 208 -8.08 14.71 0.14
C LEU A 208 -7.46 15.93 -0.54
N VAL A 209 -7.01 16.93 0.23
CA VAL A 209 -6.35 18.13 -0.32
C VAL A 209 -5.08 17.74 -1.07
N VAL A 210 -4.22 16.92 -0.48
CA VAL A 210 -2.99 16.48 -1.16
C VAL A 210 -3.31 15.69 -2.42
N LEU A 211 -4.25 14.75 -2.37
CA LEU A 211 -4.66 13.99 -3.55
C LEU A 211 -5.24 14.90 -4.64
N ALA A 212 -6.08 15.87 -4.28
CA ALA A 212 -6.63 16.85 -5.22
C ALA A 212 -5.51 17.65 -5.91
N VAL A 213 -4.54 18.16 -5.14
CA VAL A 213 -3.39 18.88 -5.70
C VAL A 213 -2.59 17.99 -6.65
N MET A 214 -2.34 16.73 -6.28
CA MET A 214 -1.55 15.80 -7.10
C MET A 214 -2.27 15.36 -8.37
N LEU A 215 -3.62 15.36 -8.40
CA LEU A 215 -4.39 15.13 -9.64
C LEU A 215 -4.12 16.20 -10.72
N PHE A 216 -3.70 17.40 -10.34
CA PHE A 216 -3.29 18.45 -11.28
C PHE A 216 -1.77 18.46 -11.50
N VAL A 217 -0.98 18.22 -10.47
CA VAL A 217 0.49 18.27 -10.53
C VAL A 217 1.05 17.17 -11.41
N TYR A 218 0.64 15.91 -11.25
CA TYR A 218 1.17 14.81 -12.07
C TYR A 218 0.92 15.00 -13.57
N PRO A 219 -0.31 15.29 -14.05
CA PRO A 219 -0.53 15.57 -15.47
C PRO A 219 0.32 16.75 -15.98
N ALA A 220 0.43 17.83 -15.19
CA ALA A 220 1.22 19.00 -15.59
C ALA A 220 2.73 18.69 -15.72
N LEU A 221 3.29 17.87 -14.83
CA LEU A 221 4.69 17.44 -14.88
C LEU A 221 4.94 16.50 -16.07
N LEU A 222 4.08 15.51 -16.25
CA LEU A 222 4.22 14.53 -17.32
C LEU A 222 4.05 15.18 -18.71
N TYR A 223 3.09 16.10 -18.86
CA TYR A 223 2.87 16.83 -20.11
C TYR A 223 4.06 17.73 -20.48
N ARG A 224 4.66 18.40 -19.50
CA ARG A 224 5.82 19.28 -19.71
C ARG A 224 7.14 18.53 -19.88
N GLY A 225 7.15 17.21 -19.79
CA GLY A 225 8.38 16.40 -19.84
C GLY A 225 9.37 16.71 -18.69
N ARG A 226 8.92 17.38 -17.64
CA ARG A 226 9.74 17.70 -16.46
C ARG A 226 9.86 16.49 -15.54
N ASN A 227 10.62 15.50 -15.97
CA ASN A 227 10.84 14.25 -15.23
C ASN A 227 12.00 14.35 -14.22
N SER A 228 12.12 15.47 -13.51
CA SER A 228 13.09 15.59 -12.42
C SER A 228 12.76 14.55 -11.35
N SER A 229 13.69 13.60 -11.10
CA SER A 229 13.53 12.57 -10.08
C SER A 229 13.29 13.16 -8.69
N VAL A 230 13.89 14.32 -8.39
CA VAL A 230 13.68 15.03 -7.13
C VAL A 230 12.24 15.49 -6.99
N LEU A 231 11.69 16.13 -8.03
CA LEU A 231 10.32 16.64 -8.00
C LEU A 231 9.29 15.50 -7.93
N LEU A 232 9.48 14.45 -8.73
CA LEU A 232 8.63 13.27 -8.67
C LEU A 232 8.74 12.55 -7.30
N GLY A 233 9.94 12.55 -6.71
CA GLY A 233 10.16 12.02 -5.35
C GLY A 233 9.41 12.80 -4.28
N LEU A 234 9.42 14.14 -4.35
CA LEU A 234 8.64 14.99 -3.44
C LEU A 234 7.13 14.78 -3.60
N CYS A 235 6.65 14.64 -4.84
CA CYS A 235 5.26 14.30 -5.10
C CYS A 235 4.87 12.93 -4.53
N ALA A 236 5.70 11.90 -4.74
CA ALA A 236 5.46 10.57 -4.20
C ALA A 236 5.47 10.57 -2.67
N LEU A 237 6.40 11.30 -2.05
CA LEU A 237 6.44 11.49 -0.60
C LEU A 237 5.18 12.17 -0.07
N ALA A 238 4.70 13.23 -0.72
CA ALA A 238 3.48 13.91 -0.35
C ALA A 238 2.25 12.96 -0.40
N VAL A 239 2.17 12.12 -1.45
CA VAL A 239 1.11 11.11 -1.56
C VAL A 239 1.20 10.06 -0.45
N ILE A 240 2.41 9.58 -0.13
CA ILE A 240 2.60 8.63 0.98
C ILE A 240 2.17 9.25 2.31
N LEU A 241 2.54 10.51 2.57
CA LEU A 241 2.11 11.23 3.78
C LEU A 241 0.58 11.40 3.84
N ALA A 242 -0.07 11.64 2.70
CA ALA A 242 -1.52 11.70 2.60
C ALA A 242 -2.18 10.35 2.93
N GLU A 243 -1.65 9.25 2.40
CA GLU A 243 -2.14 7.90 2.70
C GLU A 243 -1.89 7.51 4.16
N LEU A 244 -0.74 7.89 4.74
CA LEU A 244 -0.47 7.71 6.17
C LEU A 244 -1.48 8.50 7.01
N SER A 245 -1.80 9.74 6.65
CA SER A 245 -2.81 10.55 7.34
C SER A 245 -4.19 9.87 7.31
N GLY A 246 -4.65 9.44 6.14
CA GLY A 246 -5.92 8.71 6.02
C GLY A 246 -5.93 7.40 6.81
N ARG A 247 -4.79 6.72 6.91
CA ARG A 247 -4.64 5.48 7.66
C ARG A 247 -4.62 5.74 9.18
N ILE A 248 -4.03 6.83 9.65
CA ILE A 248 -4.11 7.27 11.06
C ILE A 248 -5.57 7.48 11.43
N ALA A 249 -6.33 8.20 10.59
CA ALA A 249 -7.76 8.40 10.82
C ALA A 249 -8.52 7.06 10.93
N PHE A 250 -8.22 6.10 10.06
CA PHE A 250 -8.83 4.78 10.09
C PHE A 250 -8.54 4.03 11.41
N TYR A 251 -7.29 4.02 11.88
CA TYR A 251 -6.94 3.33 13.13
C TYR A 251 -7.55 4.01 14.36
N ASN A 252 -7.67 5.33 14.35
CA ASN A 252 -8.30 6.08 15.44
C ASN A 252 -9.81 5.82 15.57
N LEU A 253 -10.47 5.21 14.58
CA LEU A 253 -11.88 4.82 14.65
C LEU A 253 -12.13 3.58 15.53
N TRP A 254 -11.09 3.01 16.13
CA TRP A 254 -11.23 1.84 16.98
C TRP A 254 -12.08 2.15 18.22
N GLN A 255 -13.23 1.52 18.30
CA GLN A 255 -14.16 1.58 19.43
C GLN A 255 -14.88 0.24 19.55
N ILE A 256 -14.82 -0.36 20.72
CA ILE A 256 -15.58 -1.57 21.01
C ILE A 256 -17.02 -1.15 21.31
N THR A 257 -17.97 -1.59 20.48
CA THR A 257 -19.40 -1.49 20.76
C THR A 257 -19.77 -2.65 21.69
N MET A 258 -20.13 -2.32 22.94
CA MET A 258 -20.69 -3.26 23.90
C MET A 258 -22.19 -3.46 23.69
#